data_0ae941763f4bf4bd6ed6a06116407d44
#
_entry.id   0ae941763f4bf4bd6ed6a06116407d44
#
_cell.length_a   1.000
_cell.length_b   1.000
_cell.length_c   1.000
_cell.angle_alpha   90.00
_cell.angle_beta   90.00
_cell.angle_gamma   90.00
#
_symmetry.space_group_name_H-M   'P 1'
#
loop_
_entity.id
_entity.type
_entity.pdbx_description
1 polymer ?
#
loop_
_entity_poly.entity_id
_entity_poly.type
_entity_poly.pdbx_seq_one_letter_code
_entity_poly.pdbx_strand_id
1 'polypeptide(L)'
;MRCGKEKNCGKNLNFSLKKSYFTNIFYDNKTLFSSEVFMKQTPETVVLLNFGCTDIQKFARAIRDKHIYTMVMPYTVTAERVMQENPVGLIVCADAGTPDRSDAKAKFSALNLPMLDLAGKELCAAQAVDFCVNECKCSCSWVMDKFIDEAVADIRKQVGDAKVVLGLSGGVDSSVVAALIHKAIGDQLTCVFVNHGLLRKHEPEMVQEVFARNFNMNLCYVDASDRFLDKLKGVADPEQKRKIIGKEFIEVFAEAAAKIDAPFLGQGTIYPDILESIPLDGDPNAVIKSHHNVGGLPENMKFKLVEPVERLFKDEVREVGRLLGLPSELLDRHPFPGPSLGVRHVGAIERDTLEILRNADNIVTEELLKSGWYHKTWQTFAIFVPVKTVGIKNGKRSYDYVIAIRSINSVDAVTAQVVHLPWELLDTMMSRIIKEVDGVNRVVYDITAKPPGTIEWE
;
A
#
# COMPACT_ATOMS: atom_id res chain seq x y z
N MET A 1 14.64 -62.03 19.05
CA MET A 1 16.12 -61.85 19.15
C MET A 1 16.46 -60.46 18.70
N ARG A 2 17.05 -59.70 19.62
CA ARG A 2 17.94 -58.50 19.45
C ARG A 2 17.45 -57.41 18.48
N CYS A 3 16.94 -56.27 18.96
CA CYS A 3 17.68 -55.17 19.66
C CYS A 3 18.60 -54.39 18.73
N GLY A 4 18.34 -53.10 18.56
CA GLY A 4 19.28 -52.16 17.92
C GLY A 4 18.73 -50.75 17.68
N LYS A 5 18.66 -49.98 18.75
CA LYS A 5 19.05 -48.54 18.88
C LYS A 5 18.37 -47.47 18.06
N GLU A 6 17.65 -46.66 18.79
CA GLU A 6 17.34 -45.22 18.59
C GLU A 6 18.54 -44.43 18.09
N LYS A 7 18.29 -43.48 17.19
CA LYS A 7 18.97 -42.21 17.17
C LYS A 7 17.96 -41.11 16.86
N ASN A 8 17.63 -40.38 17.90
CA ASN A 8 17.11 -39.01 17.87
C ASN A 8 17.92 -38.17 16.88
N CYS A 9 17.26 -37.49 15.99
CA CYS A 9 17.76 -36.26 15.39
C CYS A 9 16.62 -35.28 15.24
N GLY A 10 16.41 -34.53 16.32
CA GLY A 10 15.58 -33.33 16.28
C GLY A 10 16.20 -32.33 15.30
N LYS A 11 15.53 -32.07 14.21
CA LYS A 11 15.79 -30.87 13.40
C LYS A 11 14.67 -29.90 13.66
N ASN A 12 14.98 -28.92 14.50
CA ASN A 12 14.26 -27.66 14.58
C ASN A 12 14.16 -27.09 13.16
N LEU A 13 12.98 -27.13 12.57
CA LEU A 13 12.63 -26.36 11.40
C LEU A 13 12.35 -24.92 11.87
N ASN A 14 13.41 -24.13 11.96
CA ASN A 14 13.29 -22.69 11.95
C ASN A 14 12.73 -22.29 10.58
N PHE A 15 11.44 -22.02 10.52
CA PHE A 15 10.85 -21.24 9.42
C PHE A 15 11.33 -19.79 9.54
N SER A 16 12.54 -19.54 9.05
CA SER A 16 12.96 -18.20 8.67
C SER A 16 12.15 -17.81 7.43
N LEU A 17 11.14 -16.97 7.63
CA LEU A 17 10.50 -16.19 6.58
C LEU A 17 11.60 -15.41 5.84
N LYS A 18 12.07 -15.93 4.72
CA LYS A 18 12.90 -15.17 3.78
C LYS A 18 12.04 -14.09 3.15
N LYS A 19 12.09 -12.90 3.76
CA LYS A 19 11.64 -11.65 3.18
C LYS A 19 12.42 -11.37 1.88
N SER A 20 11.66 -11.04 0.86
CA SER A 20 11.95 -10.23 -0.31
C SER A 20 13.40 -10.24 -0.82
N TYR A 21 13.61 -10.86 -1.96
CA TYR A 21 14.76 -10.62 -2.83
C TYR A 21 14.62 -9.25 -3.53
N PHE A 22 14.96 -8.19 -2.82
CA PHE A 22 15.31 -6.89 -3.40
C PHE A 22 16.36 -6.23 -2.51
N THR A 23 17.52 -6.85 -2.37
CA THR A 23 18.70 -6.15 -1.85
C THR A 23 19.94 -6.96 -2.22
N ASN A 24 20.71 -6.44 -3.18
CA ASN A 24 22.16 -6.39 -3.14
C ASN A 24 22.69 -5.82 -4.47
N ILE A 25 22.88 -4.52 -4.51
CA ILE A 25 23.90 -3.89 -5.37
C ILE A 25 24.55 -2.82 -4.50
N PHE A 26 25.86 -2.93 -4.36
CA PHE A 26 26.77 -2.14 -3.58
C PHE A 26 26.67 -0.64 -3.89
N TYR A 27 26.59 0.20 -2.87
CA TYR A 27 26.84 1.63 -2.97
C TYR A 27 28.20 1.97 -2.38
N ASP A 28 29.04 2.57 -3.21
CA ASP A 28 30.28 3.20 -2.81
C ASP A 28 29.97 4.57 -2.18
N ASN A 29 30.33 4.73 -0.92
CA ASN A 29 30.15 5.97 -0.16
C ASN A 29 31.22 6.97 -0.55
N LYS A 30 30.90 7.96 -1.39
CA LYS A 30 31.52 9.30 -1.34
C LYS A 30 30.88 10.24 -2.36
N THR A 31 29.79 10.87 -1.99
CA THR A 31 29.46 12.24 -2.44
C THR A 31 28.66 12.92 -1.34
N LEU A 32 29.32 13.79 -0.62
CA LEU A 32 28.70 14.76 0.30
C LEU A 32 27.74 15.64 -0.52
N PHE A 33 26.44 15.37 -0.39
CA PHE A 33 25.42 16.33 -0.75
C PHE A 33 25.22 17.27 0.44
N SER A 34 25.53 18.53 0.26
CA SER A 34 25.00 19.61 1.06
C SER A 34 23.48 19.64 0.84
N SER A 35 22.73 18.84 1.58
CA SER A 35 21.31 19.02 1.75
C SER A 35 21.13 20.26 2.60
N GLU A 36 20.77 21.38 2.01
CA GLU A 36 19.98 22.38 2.70
C GLU A 36 18.75 21.65 3.21
N VAL A 37 18.75 21.33 4.50
CA VAL A 37 17.60 20.76 5.18
C VAL A 37 16.55 21.87 5.18
N PHE A 38 15.64 21.83 4.23
CA PHE A 38 14.44 22.63 4.26
C PHE A 38 13.70 22.25 5.55
N MET A 39 13.70 23.13 6.55
CA MET A 39 12.93 22.91 7.75
C MET A 39 11.43 22.94 7.37
N LYS A 40 10.84 21.76 7.18
CA LYS A 40 9.37 21.60 7.16
C LYS A 40 8.86 22.14 8.49
N GLN A 41 7.77 22.92 8.50
CA GLN A 41 7.07 23.22 9.75
C GLN A 41 6.54 21.90 10.30
N THR A 42 7.21 21.38 11.34
CA THR A 42 6.76 20.16 12.01
C THR A 42 5.63 20.53 12.97
N PRO A 43 4.46 19.86 12.90
CA PRO A 43 3.39 20.08 13.87
C PRO A 43 3.85 19.74 15.29
N GLU A 44 3.10 20.18 16.30
CA GLU A 44 3.27 19.68 17.68
C GLU A 44 3.19 18.15 17.63
N THR A 45 4.29 17.47 18.01
CA THR A 45 4.42 16.04 17.80
C THR A 45 4.45 15.28 19.13
N VAL A 46 3.60 14.29 19.28
CA VAL A 46 3.77 13.28 20.33
C VAL A 46 4.56 12.10 19.76
N VAL A 47 5.77 11.89 20.29
CA VAL A 47 6.65 10.84 19.80
C VAL A 47 6.38 9.54 20.54
N LEU A 48 6.00 8.50 19.82
CA LEU A 48 5.85 7.13 20.31
C LEU A 48 7.17 6.39 20.13
N LEU A 49 7.85 6.10 21.22
CA LEU A 49 9.12 5.36 21.22
C LEU A 49 8.83 3.84 21.22
N ASN A 50 9.14 3.19 20.13
CA ASN A 50 8.92 1.74 19.96
C ASN A 50 10.06 0.95 20.59
N PHE A 51 9.79 0.38 21.75
CA PHE A 51 10.72 -0.51 22.47
C PHE A 51 10.45 -2.01 22.22
N GLY A 52 9.63 -2.36 21.21
CA GLY A 52 9.21 -3.72 20.86
C GLY A 52 7.72 -3.91 21.03
N CYS A 53 6.93 -2.94 20.62
CA CYS A 53 5.47 -2.99 20.59
C CYS A 53 5.00 -3.36 19.18
N THR A 54 4.20 -4.43 19.06
CA THR A 54 3.67 -4.93 17.79
C THR A 54 2.48 -4.12 17.28
N ASP A 55 1.64 -3.59 18.18
CA ASP A 55 0.42 -2.85 17.83
C ASP A 55 0.61 -1.32 17.79
N ILE A 56 1.85 -0.84 17.77
CA ILE A 56 2.16 0.59 17.88
C ILE A 56 1.52 1.44 16.77
N GLN A 57 1.37 0.90 15.57
CA GLN A 57 0.71 1.61 14.46
C GLN A 57 -0.77 1.84 14.73
N LYS A 58 -1.48 0.81 15.23
CA LYS A 58 -2.89 0.91 15.62
C LYS A 58 -3.07 1.92 16.74
N PHE A 59 -2.14 1.92 17.69
CA PHE A 59 -2.14 2.85 18.82
C PHE A 59 -1.89 4.29 18.37
N ALA A 60 -0.91 4.53 17.49
CA ALA A 60 -0.65 5.84 16.90
C ALA A 60 -1.88 6.40 16.17
N ARG A 61 -2.56 5.57 15.37
CA ARG A 61 -3.79 5.95 14.67
C ARG A 61 -4.90 6.34 15.64
N ALA A 62 -5.12 5.56 16.70
CA ALA A 62 -6.16 5.85 17.70
C ALA A 62 -5.94 7.20 18.41
N ILE A 63 -4.70 7.65 18.55
CA ILE A 63 -4.37 9.00 19.06
C ILE A 63 -4.63 10.06 17.98
N ARG A 64 -4.25 9.79 16.72
CA ARG A 64 -4.51 10.71 15.59
C ARG A 64 -6.00 10.92 15.31
N ASP A 65 -6.85 9.95 15.57
CA ASP A 65 -8.32 10.10 15.53
C ASP A 65 -8.85 11.20 16.47
N LYS A 66 -8.01 11.70 17.39
CA LYS A 66 -8.30 12.82 18.28
C LYS A 66 -7.57 14.11 17.87
N HIS A 67 -7.18 14.19 16.60
CA HIS A 67 -6.49 15.34 16.02
C HIS A 67 -5.14 15.67 16.67
N ILE A 68 -4.44 14.67 17.19
CA ILE A 68 -3.11 14.79 17.79
C ILE A 68 -2.10 14.12 16.86
N TYR A 69 -1.14 14.89 16.34
CA TYR A 69 -0.11 14.32 15.48
C TYR A 69 0.84 13.43 16.27
N THR A 70 1.07 12.23 15.79
CA THR A 70 1.98 11.24 16.39
C THR A 70 3.05 10.81 15.41
N MET A 71 4.27 10.57 15.93
CA MET A 71 5.35 9.97 15.17
C MET A 71 5.91 8.78 15.93
N VAL A 72 6.05 7.64 15.24
CA VAL A 72 6.65 6.42 15.80
C VAL A 72 8.15 6.42 15.48
N MET A 73 8.98 6.24 16.49
CA MET A 73 10.44 6.14 16.35
C MET A 73 10.95 4.89 17.06
N PRO A 74 12.01 4.24 16.54
CA PRO A 74 12.63 3.10 17.22
C PRO A 74 13.32 3.58 18.51
N TYR A 75 13.45 2.71 19.51
CA TYR A 75 14.15 3.04 20.77
C TYR A 75 15.62 3.41 20.57
N THR A 76 16.19 3.04 19.43
CA THR A 76 17.60 3.34 19.06
C THR A 76 17.79 4.80 18.60
N VAL A 77 16.70 5.53 18.29
CA VAL A 77 16.79 6.93 17.84
C VAL A 77 17.56 7.81 18.82
N THR A 78 18.31 8.80 18.32
CA THR A 78 19.02 9.75 19.20
C THR A 78 18.08 10.81 19.76
N ALA A 79 18.43 11.38 20.91
CA ALA A 79 17.68 12.45 21.53
C ALA A 79 17.60 13.70 20.64
N GLU A 80 18.70 14.03 19.95
CA GLU A 80 18.77 15.13 18.99
C GLU A 80 17.80 14.93 17.82
N ARG A 81 17.70 13.69 17.31
CA ARG A 81 16.76 13.39 16.22
C ARG A 81 15.31 13.54 16.67
N VAL A 82 15.00 13.13 17.90
CA VAL A 82 13.66 13.35 18.49
C VAL A 82 13.33 14.84 18.57
N MET A 83 14.28 15.67 19.02
CA MET A 83 14.08 17.11 19.16
C MET A 83 13.86 17.84 17.82
N GLN A 84 14.30 17.29 16.69
CA GLN A 84 14.05 17.86 15.38
C GLN A 84 12.57 17.79 14.94
N GLU A 85 11.77 16.96 15.60
CA GLU A 85 10.35 16.76 15.26
C GLU A 85 9.38 17.62 16.09
N ASN A 86 9.85 18.70 16.71
CA ASN A 86 9.04 19.58 17.56
C ASN A 86 8.22 18.80 18.60
N PRO A 87 8.85 17.94 19.44
CA PRO A 87 8.16 17.06 20.35
C PRO A 87 7.56 17.85 21.53
N VAL A 88 6.29 17.58 21.84
CA VAL A 88 5.60 18.12 23.04
C VAL A 88 5.42 17.06 24.12
N GLY A 89 5.63 15.79 23.79
CA GLY A 89 5.58 14.68 24.74
C GLY A 89 6.07 13.38 24.14
N LEU A 90 6.43 12.45 25.02
CA LEU A 90 6.96 11.14 24.67
C LEU A 90 6.06 10.04 25.27
N ILE A 91 5.80 8.97 24.49
CA ILE A 91 5.13 7.76 24.97
C ILE A 91 6.02 6.56 24.69
N VAL A 92 6.40 5.83 25.74
CA VAL A 92 7.21 4.60 25.62
C VAL A 92 6.26 3.43 25.49
N CYS A 93 6.42 2.65 24.40
CA CYS A 93 5.58 1.49 24.07
C CYS A 93 6.45 0.24 23.95
N ALA A 94 6.08 -0.82 24.69
CA ALA A 94 6.69 -2.14 24.60
C ALA A 94 5.66 -3.20 25.00
N ASP A 95 5.70 -4.36 24.33
CA ASP A 95 4.86 -5.51 24.71
C ASP A 95 5.36 -6.15 26.00
N ALA A 96 4.47 -6.88 26.69
CA ALA A 96 4.84 -7.67 27.87
C ALA A 96 5.92 -8.71 27.50
N GLY A 97 6.96 -8.80 28.33
CA GLY A 97 8.09 -9.71 28.09
C GLY A 97 9.17 -9.20 27.14
N THR A 98 9.05 -7.99 26.63
CA THR A 98 10.15 -7.33 25.91
C THR A 98 11.36 -7.16 26.83
N PRO A 99 12.61 -7.37 26.34
CA PRO A 99 13.83 -7.17 27.14
C PRO A 99 13.87 -5.76 27.74
N ASP A 100 14.37 -5.67 28.99
CA ASP A 100 14.59 -4.37 29.64
C ASP A 100 15.63 -3.54 28.87
N ARG A 101 15.27 -2.31 28.55
CA ARG A 101 16.09 -1.33 27.84
C ARG A 101 16.14 -0.01 28.61
N SER A 102 16.28 -0.12 29.93
CA SER A 102 16.31 1.04 30.84
C SER A 102 17.37 2.06 30.46
N ASP A 103 18.55 1.62 30.02
CA ASP A 103 19.64 2.51 29.57
C ASP A 103 19.25 3.32 28.34
N ALA A 104 18.56 2.68 27.38
CA ALA A 104 18.05 3.38 26.21
C ALA A 104 16.93 4.37 26.56
N LYS A 105 16.12 4.09 27.59
CA LYS A 105 15.07 4.98 28.08
C LYS A 105 15.65 6.21 28.80
N ALA A 106 16.74 6.05 29.55
CA ALA A 106 17.37 7.13 30.33
C ALA A 106 17.75 8.34 29.46
N LYS A 107 18.18 8.14 28.21
CA LYS A 107 18.55 9.23 27.29
C LYS A 107 17.36 10.16 26.96
N PHE A 108 16.12 9.65 26.96
CA PHE A 108 14.95 10.43 26.66
C PHE A 108 14.44 11.21 27.89
N SER A 109 14.67 10.69 29.10
CA SER A 109 14.36 11.40 30.34
C SER A 109 15.13 12.73 30.49
N ALA A 110 16.32 12.83 29.84
CA ALA A 110 17.11 14.05 29.83
C ALA A 110 16.51 15.19 28.98
N LEU A 111 15.51 14.90 28.14
CA LEU A 111 14.86 15.91 27.26
C LEU A 111 13.92 16.87 28.00
N ASN A 112 13.63 16.63 29.28
CA ASN A 112 12.68 17.42 30.09
C ASN A 112 11.29 17.60 29.45
N LEU A 113 10.83 16.59 28.70
CA LEU A 113 9.50 16.52 28.11
C LEU A 113 8.58 15.65 28.99
N PRO A 114 7.27 15.91 29.01
CA PRO A 114 6.31 14.98 29.58
C PRO A 114 6.50 13.58 28.96
N MET A 115 6.53 12.54 29.80
CA MET A 115 6.77 11.18 29.33
C MET A 115 5.82 10.19 30.00
N LEU A 116 5.01 9.49 29.16
CA LEU A 116 4.12 8.41 29.58
C LEU A 116 4.80 7.06 29.30
N ASP A 117 4.96 6.24 30.34
CA ASP A 117 5.55 4.90 30.22
C ASP A 117 4.46 3.81 30.20
N LEU A 118 4.26 3.21 29.05
CA LEU A 118 3.33 2.11 28.81
C LEU A 118 4.05 0.75 28.56
N ALA A 119 5.35 0.68 28.82
CA ALA A 119 6.10 -0.57 28.60
C ALA A 119 5.54 -1.69 29.47
N GLY A 120 5.21 -2.83 28.83
CA GLY A 120 4.63 -4.02 29.49
C GLY A 120 3.18 -3.82 30.00
N LYS A 121 2.51 -2.73 29.63
CA LYS A 121 1.10 -2.45 29.94
C LYS A 121 0.25 -2.58 28.68
N GLU A 122 -1.06 -2.78 28.90
CA GLU A 122 -2.02 -2.71 27.77
C GLU A 122 -2.06 -1.29 27.22
N LEU A 123 -2.01 -1.17 25.88
CA LEU A 123 -2.08 0.11 25.21
C LEU A 123 -3.50 0.65 25.24
N CYS A 124 -3.70 1.69 26.03
CA CYS A 124 -5.00 2.37 26.15
C CYS A 124 -4.96 3.73 25.47
N ALA A 125 -5.65 3.87 24.33
CA ALA A 125 -5.71 5.13 23.59
C ALA A 125 -6.30 6.26 24.41
N ALA A 126 -7.30 5.99 25.26
CA ALA A 126 -7.90 7.01 26.12
C ALA A 126 -6.89 7.58 27.12
N GLN A 127 -6.06 6.74 27.73
CA GLN A 127 -4.99 7.18 28.64
C GLN A 127 -3.95 8.03 27.91
N ALA A 128 -3.55 7.62 26.70
CA ALA A 128 -2.60 8.37 25.90
C ALA A 128 -3.16 9.74 25.48
N VAL A 129 -4.42 9.80 25.08
CA VAL A 129 -5.09 11.06 24.72
C VAL A 129 -5.19 11.98 25.95
N ASP A 130 -5.56 11.45 27.12
CA ASP A 130 -5.59 12.20 28.37
C ASP A 130 -4.21 12.80 28.70
N PHE A 131 -3.15 12.00 28.60
CA PHE A 131 -1.78 12.47 28.75
C PHE A 131 -1.43 13.57 27.73
N CYS A 132 -1.76 13.38 26.45
CA CYS A 132 -1.48 14.37 25.41
C CYS A 132 -2.18 15.70 25.67
N VAL A 133 -3.45 15.67 26.10
CA VAL A 133 -4.25 16.88 26.35
C VAL A 133 -3.87 17.54 27.68
N ASN A 134 -3.78 16.76 28.76
CA ASN A 134 -3.66 17.31 30.10
C ASN A 134 -2.20 17.55 30.54
N GLU A 135 -1.26 16.74 30.12
CA GLU A 135 0.16 16.87 30.46
C GLU A 135 0.97 17.55 29.38
N CYS A 136 0.85 17.10 28.12
CA CYS A 136 1.59 17.69 26.98
C CYS A 136 0.96 19.00 26.49
N LYS A 137 -0.30 19.31 26.84
CA LYS A 137 -1.04 20.50 26.38
C LYS A 137 -1.15 20.59 24.86
N CYS A 138 -1.32 19.45 24.18
CA CYS A 138 -1.46 19.42 22.74
C CYS A 138 -2.67 20.24 22.26
N SER A 139 -2.49 20.97 21.15
CA SER A 139 -3.52 21.82 20.55
C SER A 139 -4.63 21.06 19.84
N CYS A 140 -4.50 19.74 19.67
CA CYS A 140 -5.42 18.89 18.88
C CYS A 140 -5.72 19.47 17.49
N SER A 141 -4.70 19.98 16.81
CA SER A 141 -4.83 20.75 15.57
C SER A 141 -4.48 19.97 14.30
N TRP A 142 -4.21 18.66 14.42
CA TRP A 142 -3.93 17.79 13.27
C TRP A 142 -5.22 17.50 12.52
N VAL A 143 -5.52 18.34 11.51
CA VAL A 143 -6.70 18.22 10.64
C VAL A 143 -6.29 18.32 9.18
N MET A 144 -6.97 17.59 8.31
CA MET A 144 -6.52 17.41 6.92
C MET A 144 -6.64 18.67 6.06
N ASP A 145 -7.54 19.60 6.37
CA ASP A 145 -7.59 20.90 5.69
C ASP A 145 -6.28 21.68 5.87
N LYS A 146 -5.80 21.82 7.12
CA LYS A 146 -4.52 22.49 7.40
C LYS A 146 -3.35 21.76 6.78
N PHE A 147 -3.36 20.43 6.85
CA PHE A 147 -2.35 19.61 6.20
C PHE A 147 -2.26 19.88 4.70
N ILE A 148 -3.39 20.01 3.99
CA ILE A 148 -3.43 20.34 2.57
C ILE A 148 -2.74 21.67 2.30
N ASP A 149 -3.05 22.70 3.08
CA ASP A 149 -2.46 24.03 2.89
C ASP A 149 -0.94 24.03 3.13
N GLU A 150 -0.50 23.34 4.19
CA GLU A 150 0.93 23.15 4.48
C GLU A 150 1.63 22.35 3.37
N ALA A 151 1.07 21.22 2.94
CA ALA A 151 1.63 20.39 1.90
C ALA A 151 1.74 21.14 0.56
N VAL A 152 0.72 21.92 0.21
CA VAL A 152 0.75 22.78 -1.01
C VAL A 152 1.86 23.83 -0.92
N ALA A 153 2.04 24.46 0.23
CA ALA A 153 3.12 25.42 0.43
C ALA A 153 4.50 24.77 0.35
N ASP A 154 4.68 23.61 0.96
CA ASP A 154 5.93 22.84 0.93
C ASP A 154 6.28 22.39 -0.50
N ILE A 155 5.30 21.86 -1.25
CA ILE A 155 5.49 21.45 -2.65
C ILE A 155 5.93 22.65 -3.49
N ARG A 156 5.26 23.80 -3.38
CA ARG A 156 5.63 25.03 -4.12
C ARG A 156 7.05 25.47 -3.80
N LYS A 157 7.42 25.46 -2.54
CA LYS A 157 8.78 25.82 -2.09
C LYS A 157 9.82 24.85 -2.60
N GLN A 158 9.53 23.54 -2.59
CA GLN A 158 10.45 22.49 -3.00
C GLN A 158 10.67 22.48 -4.52
N VAL A 159 9.60 22.63 -5.29
CA VAL A 159 9.59 22.47 -6.75
C VAL A 159 9.96 23.76 -7.47
N GLY A 160 9.49 24.91 -6.97
CA GLY A 160 9.65 26.21 -7.66
C GLY A 160 9.03 26.17 -9.05
N ASP A 161 9.79 26.63 -10.05
CA ASP A 161 9.35 26.66 -11.45
C ASP A 161 9.65 25.36 -12.24
N ALA A 162 10.17 24.32 -11.55
CA ALA A 162 10.52 23.06 -12.21
C ALA A 162 9.29 22.18 -12.48
N LYS A 163 9.48 21.15 -13.31
CA LYS A 163 8.44 20.16 -13.62
C LYS A 163 8.53 18.95 -12.70
N VAL A 164 7.38 18.34 -12.48
CA VAL A 164 7.24 17.07 -11.73
C VAL A 164 6.63 16.02 -12.65
N VAL A 165 7.19 14.82 -12.67
CA VAL A 165 6.56 13.62 -13.25
C VAL A 165 6.04 12.74 -12.14
N LEU A 166 4.88 12.13 -12.32
CA LEU A 166 4.26 11.21 -11.35
C LEU A 166 3.78 9.95 -12.07
N GLY A 167 4.12 8.78 -11.56
CA GLY A 167 3.50 7.51 -11.96
C GLY A 167 2.11 7.38 -11.36
N LEU A 168 1.08 7.51 -12.17
CA LEU A 168 -0.31 7.38 -11.75
C LEU A 168 -0.74 5.92 -11.90
N SER A 169 -0.79 5.18 -10.79
CA SER A 169 -1.18 3.76 -10.81
C SER A 169 -2.69 3.52 -10.84
N GLY A 170 -3.51 4.58 -10.74
CA GLY A 170 -4.95 4.46 -10.51
C GLY A 170 -5.33 4.07 -9.07
N GLY A 171 -4.36 3.83 -8.20
CA GLY A 171 -4.57 3.61 -6.76
C GLY A 171 -4.84 4.90 -6.00
N VAL A 172 -5.38 4.78 -4.78
CA VAL A 172 -5.76 5.93 -3.94
C VAL A 172 -4.58 6.87 -3.70
N ASP A 173 -3.41 6.33 -3.30
CA ASP A 173 -2.27 7.14 -2.87
C ASP A 173 -1.71 7.98 -4.01
N SER A 174 -1.41 7.36 -5.15
CA SER A 174 -0.94 8.08 -6.34
C SER A 174 -1.94 9.13 -6.83
N SER A 175 -3.23 8.86 -6.68
CA SER A 175 -4.32 9.78 -7.05
C SER A 175 -4.38 11.01 -6.15
N VAL A 176 -4.26 10.82 -4.84
CA VAL A 176 -4.23 11.92 -3.87
C VAL A 176 -2.96 12.76 -4.04
N VAL A 177 -1.81 12.12 -4.25
CA VAL A 177 -0.56 12.81 -4.55
C VAL A 177 -0.66 13.64 -5.84
N ALA A 178 -1.25 13.06 -6.90
CA ALA A 178 -1.50 13.80 -8.14
C ALA A 178 -2.34 15.06 -7.89
N ALA A 179 -3.45 14.93 -7.13
CA ALA A 179 -4.33 16.04 -6.82
C ALA A 179 -3.64 17.12 -5.94
N LEU A 180 -2.85 16.73 -4.94
CA LEU A 180 -2.08 17.66 -4.11
C LEU A 180 -1.03 18.41 -4.92
N ILE A 181 -0.22 17.71 -5.72
CA ILE A 181 0.82 18.33 -6.53
C ILE A 181 0.17 19.24 -7.58
N HIS A 182 -0.90 18.79 -8.24
CA HIS A 182 -1.61 19.64 -9.21
C HIS A 182 -2.20 20.89 -8.57
N LYS A 183 -2.79 20.79 -7.37
CA LYS A 183 -3.26 21.97 -6.59
C LYS A 183 -2.13 22.94 -6.27
N ALA A 184 -0.92 22.43 -6.05
CA ALA A 184 0.25 23.24 -5.72
C ALA A 184 0.84 23.95 -6.94
N ILE A 185 1.10 23.22 -8.03
CA ILE A 185 1.93 23.67 -9.15
C ILE A 185 1.24 23.57 -10.53
N GLY A 186 -0.02 23.15 -10.60
CA GLY A 186 -0.81 23.13 -11.85
C GLY A 186 -0.14 22.33 -12.96
N ASP A 187 0.02 22.98 -14.11
CA ASP A 187 0.52 22.38 -15.36
C ASP A 187 2.00 21.96 -15.33
N GLN A 188 2.74 22.28 -14.26
CA GLN A 188 4.11 21.76 -14.06
C GLN A 188 4.11 20.26 -13.74
N LEU A 189 2.96 19.70 -13.31
CA LEU A 189 2.78 18.26 -13.10
C LEU A 189 2.42 17.57 -14.41
N THR A 190 3.11 16.47 -14.73
CA THR A 190 2.69 15.49 -15.74
C THR A 190 2.53 14.13 -15.10
N CYS A 191 1.32 13.58 -15.15
CA CYS A 191 1.02 12.22 -14.70
C CYS A 191 1.24 11.23 -15.84
N VAL A 192 1.97 10.16 -15.59
CA VAL A 192 2.15 9.03 -16.52
C VAL A 192 1.30 7.87 -16.05
N PHE A 193 0.31 7.47 -16.84
CA PHE A 193 -0.52 6.31 -16.60
C PHE A 193 -0.19 5.23 -17.63
N VAL A 194 0.24 4.06 -17.13
CA VAL A 194 0.59 2.90 -17.96
C VAL A 194 -0.55 1.88 -17.93
N ASN A 195 -1.20 1.69 -19.08
CA ASN A 195 -2.08 0.55 -19.29
C ASN A 195 -1.24 -0.67 -19.66
N HIS A 196 -1.07 -1.56 -18.69
CA HIS A 196 -0.31 -2.81 -18.87
C HIS A 196 -1.19 -4.02 -19.27
N GLY A 197 -2.44 -3.78 -19.62
CA GLY A 197 -3.37 -4.84 -20.07
C GLY A 197 -3.92 -5.76 -18.97
N LEU A 198 -3.46 -5.60 -17.70
CA LEU A 198 -3.92 -6.40 -16.56
C LEU A 198 -4.85 -5.63 -15.62
N LEU A 199 -5.32 -4.46 -16.04
CA LEU A 199 -6.25 -3.62 -15.27
C LEU A 199 -7.67 -4.20 -15.28
N ARG A 200 -8.49 -3.76 -14.32
CA ARG A 200 -9.92 -4.08 -14.29
C ARG A 200 -10.64 -3.50 -15.49
N LYS A 201 -11.83 -4.01 -15.75
CA LYS A 201 -12.70 -3.49 -16.81
C LYS A 201 -13.02 -2.01 -16.54
N HIS A 202 -12.91 -1.19 -17.59
CA HIS A 202 -13.17 0.25 -17.56
C HIS A 202 -12.22 1.10 -16.67
N GLU A 203 -11.18 0.51 -16.09
CA GLU A 203 -10.23 1.26 -15.26
C GLU A 203 -9.39 2.26 -16.05
N PRO A 204 -8.87 1.93 -17.24
CA PRO A 204 -8.15 2.90 -18.08
C PRO A 204 -9.00 4.10 -18.46
N GLU A 205 -10.27 3.88 -18.82
CA GLU A 205 -11.22 4.94 -19.21
C GLU A 205 -11.57 5.82 -18.00
N MET A 206 -11.81 5.21 -16.84
CA MET A 206 -12.11 5.94 -15.61
C MET A 206 -10.95 6.84 -15.19
N VAL A 207 -9.70 6.37 -15.29
CA VAL A 207 -8.53 7.18 -14.96
C VAL A 207 -8.43 8.39 -15.90
N GLN A 208 -8.62 8.19 -17.20
CA GLN A 208 -8.59 9.30 -18.17
C GLN A 208 -9.74 10.30 -17.90
N GLU A 209 -10.94 9.82 -17.59
CA GLU A 209 -12.08 10.69 -17.27
C GLU A 209 -11.81 11.55 -16.05
N VAL A 210 -11.35 10.92 -14.95
CA VAL A 210 -11.09 11.63 -13.69
C VAL A 210 -9.96 12.64 -13.84
N PHE A 211 -8.80 12.20 -14.30
CA PHE A 211 -7.60 13.05 -14.22
C PHE A 211 -7.44 13.99 -15.40
N ALA A 212 -7.67 13.54 -16.63
CA ALA A 212 -7.52 14.41 -17.79
C ALA A 212 -8.71 15.35 -17.99
N ARG A 213 -9.95 14.89 -17.77
CA ARG A 213 -11.15 15.68 -18.05
C ARG A 213 -11.65 16.45 -16.83
N ASN A 214 -11.85 15.77 -15.68
CA ASN A 214 -12.45 16.41 -14.52
C ASN A 214 -11.44 17.31 -13.77
N PHE A 215 -10.19 16.85 -13.63
CA PHE A 215 -9.12 17.64 -12.97
C PHE A 215 -8.27 18.46 -13.94
N ASN A 216 -8.44 18.27 -15.26
CA ASN A 216 -7.65 18.96 -16.31
C ASN A 216 -6.13 18.84 -16.09
N MET A 217 -5.66 17.67 -15.66
CA MET A 217 -4.24 17.39 -15.46
C MET A 217 -3.56 16.98 -16.77
N ASN A 218 -2.28 17.30 -16.91
CA ASN A 218 -1.46 16.77 -18.00
C ASN A 218 -1.26 15.26 -17.79
N LEU A 219 -2.00 14.46 -18.57
CA LEU A 219 -1.97 13.00 -18.51
C LEU A 219 -1.28 12.40 -19.74
N CYS A 220 -0.11 11.78 -19.53
CA CYS A 220 0.56 10.95 -20.51
C CYS A 220 0.02 9.51 -20.38
N TYR A 221 -0.94 9.15 -21.23
CA TYR A 221 -1.45 7.79 -21.30
C TYR A 221 -0.56 6.91 -22.20
N VAL A 222 -0.05 5.81 -21.68
CA VAL A 222 0.78 4.86 -22.40
C VAL A 222 0.07 3.51 -22.44
N ASP A 223 -0.38 3.10 -23.63
CA ASP A 223 -0.86 1.74 -23.83
C ASP A 223 0.34 0.81 -24.13
N ALA A 224 0.67 -0.01 -23.17
CA ALA A 224 1.72 -1.00 -23.24
C ALA A 224 1.16 -2.44 -23.11
N SER A 225 -0.16 -2.61 -23.24
CA SER A 225 -0.86 -3.88 -22.99
C SER A 225 -0.27 -5.06 -23.77
N ASP A 226 0.01 -4.88 -25.06
CA ASP A 226 0.64 -5.92 -25.88
C ASP A 226 2.03 -6.28 -25.37
N ARG A 227 2.84 -5.28 -25.04
CA ARG A 227 4.22 -5.47 -24.56
C ARG A 227 4.27 -6.30 -23.27
N PHE A 228 3.36 -6.06 -22.31
CA PHE A 228 3.27 -6.83 -21.07
C PHE A 228 2.76 -8.25 -21.32
N LEU A 229 1.68 -8.39 -22.08
CA LEU A 229 1.08 -9.70 -22.34
C LEU A 229 1.98 -10.61 -23.14
N ASP A 230 2.75 -10.08 -24.09
CA ASP A 230 3.73 -10.86 -24.85
C ASP A 230 4.88 -11.37 -23.96
N LYS A 231 5.36 -10.57 -22.99
CA LYS A 231 6.38 -11.01 -22.03
C LYS A 231 5.85 -12.02 -21.01
N LEU A 232 4.55 -12.00 -20.72
CA LEU A 232 3.90 -12.94 -19.80
C LEU A 232 3.46 -14.24 -20.48
N LYS A 233 3.55 -14.33 -21.80
CA LYS A 233 3.10 -15.51 -22.55
C LYS A 233 3.81 -16.78 -22.07
N GLY A 234 3.02 -17.77 -21.64
CA GLY A 234 3.53 -19.05 -21.13
C GLY A 234 4.14 -19.01 -19.74
N VAL A 235 4.16 -17.85 -19.06
CA VAL A 235 4.68 -17.71 -17.70
C VAL A 235 3.58 -18.08 -16.71
N ALA A 236 3.74 -19.21 -16.01
CA ALA A 236 2.79 -19.72 -15.03
C ALA A 236 3.24 -19.52 -13.57
N ASP A 237 4.53 -19.31 -13.33
CA ASP A 237 5.06 -19.09 -11.98
C ASP A 237 4.71 -17.69 -11.46
N PRO A 238 4.04 -17.58 -10.28
CA PRO A 238 3.56 -16.31 -9.76
C PRO A 238 4.67 -15.30 -9.50
N GLU A 239 5.82 -15.76 -9.02
CA GLU A 239 6.93 -14.87 -8.70
C GLU A 239 7.60 -14.33 -9.96
N GLN A 240 7.68 -15.14 -11.01
CA GLN A 240 8.15 -14.68 -12.32
C GLN A 240 7.17 -13.66 -12.93
N LYS A 241 5.85 -13.88 -12.84
CA LYS A 241 4.87 -12.89 -13.28
C LYS A 241 5.09 -11.54 -12.58
N ARG A 242 5.22 -11.54 -11.23
CA ARG A 242 5.46 -10.33 -10.44
C ARG A 242 6.73 -9.59 -10.88
N LYS A 243 7.82 -10.33 -11.10
CA LYS A 243 9.10 -9.78 -11.57
C LYS A 243 9.00 -9.15 -12.95
N ILE A 244 8.36 -9.86 -13.89
CA ILE A 244 8.18 -9.36 -15.27
C ILE A 244 7.31 -8.09 -15.25
N ILE A 245 6.16 -8.12 -14.56
CA ILE A 245 5.26 -6.98 -14.48
C ILE A 245 5.95 -5.78 -13.85
N GLY A 246 6.63 -5.96 -12.72
CA GLY A 246 7.32 -4.89 -12.03
C GLY A 246 8.45 -4.28 -12.87
N LYS A 247 9.31 -5.12 -13.48
CA LYS A 247 10.40 -4.67 -14.34
C LYS A 247 9.88 -3.89 -15.53
N GLU A 248 8.90 -4.46 -16.23
CA GLU A 248 8.35 -3.87 -17.43
C GLU A 248 7.66 -2.52 -17.16
N PHE A 249 6.94 -2.42 -16.03
CA PHE A 249 6.33 -1.17 -15.61
C PHE A 249 7.37 -0.06 -15.44
N ILE A 250 8.50 -0.37 -14.79
CA ILE A 250 9.60 0.58 -14.60
C ILE A 250 10.20 1.01 -15.95
N GLU A 251 10.41 0.06 -16.86
CA GLU A 251 10.98 0.36 -18.21
C GLU A 251 10.04 1.29 -19.00
N VAL A 252 8.74 0.97 -19.06
CA VAL A 252 7.75 1.78 -19.77
C VAL A 252 7.59 3.16 -19.14
N PHE A 253 7.55 3.23 -17.82
CA PHE A 253 7.51 4.51 -17.09
C PHE A 253 8.75 5.36 -17.39
N ALA A 254 9.95 4.77 -17.35
CA ALA A 254 11.20 5.47 -17.62
C ALA A 254 11.25 6.01 -19.04
N GLU A 255 10.80 5.24 -20.04
CA GLU A 255 10.71 5.67 -21.44
C GLU A 255 9.75 6.88 -21.63
N ALA A 256 8.63 6.89 -20.89
CA ALA A 256 7.70 8.01 -20.91
C ALA A 256 8.25 9.24 -20.18
N ALA A 257 8.81 9.04 -18.98
CA ALA A 257 9.36 10.10 -18.15
C ALA A 257 10.55 10.81 -18.80
N ALA A 258 11.39 10.08 -19.56
CA ALA A 258 12.52 10.65 -20.28
C ALA A 258 12.12 11.73 -21.31
N LYS A 259 10.87 11.72 -21.76
CA LYS A 259 10.33 12.71 -22.71
C LYS A 259 9.77 13.98 -22.03
N ILE A 260 9.67 13.98 -20.70
CA ILE A 260 8.96 15.02 -19.94
C ILE A 260 9.91 16.09 -19.40
N ASP A 261 11.23 15.84 -19.34
CA ASP A 261 12.24 16.77 -18.82
C ASP A 261 11.86 17.33 -17.42
N ALA A 262 11.55 16.42 -16.49
CA ALA A 262 11.19 16.75 -15.14
C ALA A 262 12.31 16.34 -14.17
N PRO A 263 12.86 17.26 -13.34
CA PRO A 263 13.87 16.92 -12.34
C PRO A 263 13.28 16.31 -11.07
N PHE A 264 11.96 16.33 -10.90
CA PHE A 264 11.28 15.80 -9.74
C PHE A 264 10.35 14.63 -10.10
N LEU A 265 10.29 13.65 -9.18
CA LEU A 265 9.38 12.51 -9.22
C LEU A 265 8.43 12.56 -8.04
N GLY A 266 7.13 12.63 -8.30
CA GLY A 266 6.10 12.46 -7.27
C GLY A 266 5.95 11.01 -6.85
N GLN A 267 5.86 10.73 -5.54
CA GLN A 267 5.71 9.39 -4.97
C GLN A 267 4.57 9.35 -3.97
N GLY A 268 3.85 8.23 -3.98
CA GLY A 268 2.72 7.96 -3.08
C GLY A 268 3.11 7.22 -1.81
N THR A 269 4.32 7.41 -1.30
CA THR A 269 4.77 6.85 -0.03
C THR A 269 3.87 7.35 1.10
N ILE A 270 3.36 6.44 1.92
CA ILE A 270 2.53 6.75 3.10
C ILE A 270 3.25 6.35 4.39
N TYR A 271 2.76 6.82 5.53
CA TYR A 271 3.43 6.63 6.81
C TYR A 271 3.66 5.14 7.20
N PRO A 272 2.72 4.20 6.99
CA PRO A 272 2.98 2.78 7.19
C PRO A 272 4.16 2.22 6.39
N ASP A 273 4.36 2.66 5.13
CA ASP A 273 5.48 2.21 4.29
C ASP A 273 6.83 2.60 4.93
N ILE A 274 6.88 3.80 5.50
CA ILE A 274 8.06 4.28 6.24
C ILE A 274 8.31 3.42 7.48
N LEU A 275 7.27 3.17 8.28
CA LEU A 275 7.40 2.38 9.51
C LEU A 275 7.86 0.94 9.25
N GLU A 276 7.40 0.33 8.16
CA GLU A 276 7.82 -1.02 7.76
C GLU A 276 9.28 -1.06 7.30
N SER A 277 9.82 0.05 6.82
CA SER A 277 11.19 0.15 6.34
C SER A 277 12.23 0.33 7.46
N ILE A 278 11.81 0.69 8.69
CA ILE A 278 12.69 0.95 9.83
C ILE A 278 12.82 -0.32 10.67
N PRO A 279 13.98 -1.00 10.71
CA PRO A 279 14.20 -2.10 11.64
C PRO A 279 14.17 -1.59 13.08
N LEU A 280 13.55 -2.32 13.99
CA LEU A 280 13.49 -1.96 15.42
C LEU A 280 14.90 -1.81 16.04
N ASP A 281 15.81 -2.70 15.65
CA ASP A 281 17.21 -2.74 16.12
C ASP A 281 18.19 -2.19 15.06
N GLY A 282 17.71 -1.37 14.12
CA GLY A 282 18.50 -0.79 13.03
C GLY A 282 19.36 0.39 13.48
N ASP A 283 20.26 0.85 12.58
CA ASP A 283 21.04 2.08 12.79
C ASP A 283 20.08 3.26 13.01
N PRO A 284 20.17 3.97 14.17
CA PRO A 284 19.31 5.11 14.47
C PRO A 284 19.46 6.27 13.48
N ASN A 285 20.58 6.30 12.73
CA ASN A 285 20.86 7.28 11.69
C ASN A 285 20.62 6.72 10.28
N ALA A 286 20.12 5.49 10.17
CA ALA A 286 19.72 4.96 8.86
C ALA A 286 18.70 5.91 8.25
N VAL A 287 19.08 6.51 7.12
CA VAL A 287 18.16 7.32 6.32
C VAL A 287 16.97 6.42 6.00
N ILE A 288 15.77 6.81 6.46
CA ILE A 288 14.53 6.13 6.12
C ILE A 288 14.52 6.01 4.61
N LYS A 289 14.64 4.78 4.11
CA LYS A 289 14.64 4.54 2.67
C LYS A 289 13.22 4.78 2.16
N SER A 290 12.94 6.00 1.72
CA SER A 290 11.74 6.40 1.00
C SER A 290 11.60 5.74 -0.40
N HIS A 291 12.14 4.52 -0.63
CA HIS A 291 12.46 4.07 -1.99
C HIS A 291 11.84 2.74 -2.39
N HIS A 292 10.61 2.44 -1.99
CA HIS A 292 9.99 1.19 -2.43
C HIS A 292 9.83 1.08 -3.96
N ASN A 293 9.78 2.20 -4.70
CA ASN A 293 9.54 2.19 -6.15
C ASN A 293 10.67 2.82 -7.00
N VAL A 294 11.71 3.41 -6.41
CA VAL A 294 12.78 4.11 -7.16
C VAL A 294 13.98 3.20 -7.44
N GLY A 295 14.16 2.13 -6.68
CA GLY A 295 15.31 1.22 -6.80
C GLY A 295 15.40 0.43 -8.13
N GLY A 296 14.41 0.56 -9.00
CA GLY A 296 14.40 -0.06 -10.33
C GLY A 296 14.54 0.91 -11.49
N LEU A 297 14.56 2.24 -11.23
CA LEU A 297 14.76 3.22 -12.29
C LEU A 297 16.20 3.16 -12.80
N PRO A 298 16.44 3.42 -14.12
CA PRO A 298 17.78 3.49 -14.69
C PRO A 298 18.67 4.48 -13.93
N GLU A 299 19.94 4.13 -13.70
CA GLU A 299 20.91 4.93 -12.93
C GLU A 299 21.13 6.36 -13.48
N ASN A 300 20.84 6.57 -14.75
CA ASN A 300 20.91 7.88 -15.41
C ASN A 300 19.71 8.78 -15.09
N MET A 301 18.64 8.27 -14.48
CA MET A 301 17.48 9.05 -14.06
C MET A 301 17.61 9.46 -12.58
N LYS A 302 18.19 10.65 -12.35
CA LYS A 302 18.36 11.23 -11.01
C LYS A 302 17.23 12.18 -10.69
N PHE A 303 16.12 11.66 -10.19
CA PHE A 303 15.02 12.51 -9.71
C PHE A 303 15.23 12.93 -8.25
N LYS A 304 14.78 14.16 -7.93
CA LYS A 304 14.48 14.58 -6.56
C LYS A 304 13.05 14.13 -6.25
N LEU A 305 12.81 13.58 -5.05
CA LEU A 305 11.49 13.06 -4.68
C LEU A 305 10.58 14.15 -4.12
N VAL A 306 9.29 14.05 -4.46
CA VAL A 306 8.20 14.83 -3.85
C VAL A 306 7.21 13.84 -3.26
N GLU A 307 7.21 13.69 -1.92
CA GLU A 307 6.44 12.70 -1.18
C GLU A 307 5.48 13.40 -0.20
N PRO A 308 4.42 14.04 -0.69
CA PRO A 308 3.61 14.94 0.12
C PRO A 308 2.78 14.24 1.18
N VAL A 309 2.52 12.92 1.06
CA VAL A 309 1.67 12.14 1.99
C VAL A 309 2.45 11.19 2.89
N GLU A 310 3.77 11.28 2.93
CA GLU A 310 4.65 10.40 3.72
C GLU A 310 4.35 10.38 5.23
N ARG A 311 3.69 11.41 5.75
CA ARG A 311 3.30 11.54 7.16
C ARG A 311 1.88 11.03 7.44
N LEU A 312 1.13 10.59 6.43
CA LEU A 312 -0.28 10.22 6.56
C LEU A 312 -0.49 8.72 6.66
N PHE A 313 -1.43 8.31 7.49
CA PHE A 313 -2.05 7.00 7.42
C PHE A 313 -3.03 6.91 6.24
N LYS A 314 -3.41 5.70 5.85
CA LYS A 314 -4.26 5.46 4.67
C LYS A 314 -5.64 6.12 4.74
N ASP A 315 -6.23 6.19 5.92
CA ASP A 315 -7.50 6.87 6.18
C ASP A 315 -7.37 8.39 6.06
N GLU A 316 -6.27 8.98 6.59
CA GLU A 316 -5.95 10.41 6.42
C GLU A 316 -5.73 10.75 4.93
N VAL A 317 -5.05 9.86 4.17
CA VAL A 317 -4.90 10.03 2.72
C VAL A 317 -6.26 10.06 2.01
N ARG A 318 -7.19 9.17 2.39
CA ARG A 318 -8.55 9.18 1.83
C ARG A 318 -9.32 10.46 2.18
N GLU A 319 -9.16 10.96 3.41
CA GLU A 319 -9.77 12.21 3.85
C GLU A 319 -9.23 13.40 3.02
N VAL A 320 -7.92 13.50 2.86
CA VAL A 320 -7.28 14.49 1.96
C VAL A 320 -7.86 14.39 0.55
N GLY A 321 -8.01 13.17 0.02
CA GLY A 321 -8.60 12.95 -1.30
C GLY A 321 -10.03 13.47 -1.42
N ARG A 322 -10.89 13.26 -0.39
CA ARG A 322 -12.25 13.79 -0.35
C ARG A 322 -12.27 15.33 -0.34
N LEU A 323 -11.41 15.93 0.48
CA LEU A 323 -11.27 17.39 0.58
C LEU A 323 -10.74 18.01 -0.73
N LEU A 324 -9.96 17.26 -1.50
CA LEU A 324 -9.50 17.66 -2.82
C LEU A 324 -10.53 17.41 -3.94
N GLY A 325 -11.67 16.81 -3.64
CA GLY A 325 -12.75 16.54 -4.60
C GLY A 325 -12.56 15.31 -5.48
N LEU A 326 -11.69 14.36 -5.08
CA LEU A 326 -11.59 13.07 -5.76
C LEU A 326 -12.87 12.25 -5.55
N PRO A 327 -13.35 11.53 -6.58
CA PRO A 327 -14.58 10.76 -6.49
C PRO A 327 -14.48 9.58 -5.50
N SER A 328 -15.58 9.28 -4.83
CA SER A 328 -15.66 8.18 -3.86
C SER A 328 -15.35 6.82 -4.47
N GLU A 329 -15.74 6.59 -5.73
CA GLU A 329 -15.45 5.37 -6.48
C GLU A 329 -13.95 5.10 -6.63
N LEU A 330 -13.13 6.13 -6.56
CA LEU A 330 -11.67 6.01 -6.57
C LEU A 330 -11.12 5.89 -5.16
N LEU A 331 -11.63 6.68 -4.19
CA LEU A 331 -11.11 6.73 -2.83
C LEU A 331 -11.50 5.51 -1.98
N ASP A 332 -12.73 5.00 -2.15
CA ASP A 332 -13.28 3.92 -1.34
C ASP A 332 -13.18 2.55 -2.03
N ARG A 333 -12.39 2.46 -3.10
CA ARG A 333 -12.18 1.20 -3.82
C ARG A 333 -11.46 0.16 -2.96
N HIS A 334 -11.81 -1.10 -3.19
CA HIS A 334 -11.10 -2.23 -2.59
C HIS A 334 -9.61 -2.20 -2.96
N PRO A 335 -8.71 -2.68 -2.09
CA PRO A 335 -7.30 -2.84 -2.44
C PRO A 335 -7.13 -3.63 -3.74
N PHE A 336 -6.15 -3.23 -4.54
CA PHE A 336 -5.83 -3.92 -5.78
C PHE A 336 -4.31 -4.09 -5.85
N PRO A 337 -3.81 -5.30 -6.06
CA PRO A 337 -2.38 -5.55 -6.00
C PRO A 337 -1.64 -4.91 -7.17
N GLY A 338 -0.36 -4.59 -6.99
CA GLY A 338 0.48 -4.01 -8.04
C GLY A 338 0.51 -4.83 -9.34
N PRO A 339 0.61 -6.19 -9.28
CA PRO A 339 0.51 -7.03 -10.48
C PRO A 339 -0.90 -7.13 -11.07
N SER A 340 -1.87 -6.48 -10.48
CA SER A 340 -3.26 -6.35 -10.95
C SER A 340 -3.96 -7.71 -11.14
N LEU A 341 -4.70 -7.93 -12.22
CA LEU A 341 -5.33 -9.22 -12.51
C LEU A 341 -4.32 -10.35 -12.76
N GLY A 342 -3.04 -10.02 -12.96
CA GLY A 342 -1.99 -11.02 -13.19
C GLY A 342 -1.82 -12.04 -12.08
N VAL A 343 -2.13 -11.68 -10.82
CA VAL A 343 -2.09 -12.59 -9.64
C VAL A 343 -3.46 -13.13 -9.23
N ARG A 344 -4.50 -12.80 -10.02
CA ARG A 344 -5.85 -13.37 -9.93
C ARG A 344 -6.17 -14.32 -11.08
N HIS A 345 -5.27 -14.41 -12.05
CA HIS A 345 -5.30 -15.36 -13.14
C HIS A 345 -4.31 -16.48 -12.83
N VAL A 346 -4.79 -17.61 -12.31
CA VAL A 346 -3.94 -18.76 -11.97
C VAL A 346 -3.32 -19.35 -13.22
N GLY A 347 -2.00 -19.62 -13.17
CA GLY A 347 -1.25 -20.18 -14.31
C GLY A 347 -0.91 -19.15 -15.40
N ALA A 348 -0.60 -19.63 -16.60
CA ALA A 348 -0.20 -18.76 -17.71
C ALA A 348 -1.35 -17.89 -18.20
N ILE A 349 -1.06 -16.61 -18.44
CA ILE A 349 -2.06 -15.62 -18.88
C ILE A 349 -2.21 -15.68 -20.39
N GLU A 350 -3.43 -15.94 -20.82
CA GLU A 350 -3.85 -15.84 -22.22
C GLU A 350 -4.86 -14.70 -22.37
N ARG A 351 -4.87 -14.00 -23.52
CA ARG A 351 -5.76 -12.85 -23.73
C ARG A 351 -7.23 -13.17 -23.50
N ASP A 352 -7.69 -14.29 -24.09
CA ASP A 352 -9.10 -14.70 -23.99
C ASP A 352 -9.49 -15.06 -22.55
N THR A 353 -8.62 -15.75 -21.81
CA THR A 353 -8.89 -16.13 -20.41
C THR A 353 -8.78 -14.95 -19.46
N LEU A 354 -7.93 -13.97 -19.78
CA LEU A 354 -7.86 -12.71 -19.05
C LEU A 354 -9.16 -11.89 -19.21
N GLU A 355 -9.76 -11.88 -20.40
CA GLU A 355 -11.07 -11.24 -20.63
C GLU A 355 -12.20 -11.95 -19.87
N ILE A 356 -12.15 -13.28 -19.78
CA ILE A 356 -13.07 -14.05 -18.92
C ILE A 356 -12.98 -13.57 -17.47
N LEU A 357 -11.75 -13.48 -16.93
CA LEU A 357 -11.52 -12.99 -15.56
C LEU A 357 -12.02 -11.54 -15.39
N ARG A 358 -11.68 -10.67 -16.32
CA ARG A 358 -12.03 -9.24 -16.28
C ARG A 358 -13.55 -9.03 -16.26
N ASN A 359 -14.28 -9.78 -17.09
CA ASN A 359 -15.73 -9.72 -17.14
C ASN A 359 -16.36 -10.30 -15.88
N ALA A 360 -15.85 -11.41 -15.35
CA ALA A 360 -16.32 -12.01 -14.10
C ALA A 360 -16.09 -11.08 -12.89
N ASP A 361 -14.89 -10.47 -12.79
CA ASP A 361 -14.55 -9.53 -11.71
C ASP A 361 -15.43 -8.27 -11.74
N ASN A 362 -15.77 -7.79 -12.95
CA ASN A 362 -16.70 -6.67 -13.13
C ASN A 362 -18.09 -7.02 -12.60
N ILE A 363 -18.63 -8.21 -12.92
CA ILE A 363 -19.94 -8.66 -12.42
C ILE A 363 -19.92 -8.76 -10.89
N VAL A 364 -18.88 -9.33 -10.30
CA VAL A 364 -18.73 -9.41 -8.83
C VAL A 364 -18.77 -8.01 -8.22
N THR A 365 -18.02 -7.07 -8.79
CA THR A 365 -17.97 -5.67 -8.31
C THR A 365 -19.34 -4.98 -8.43
N GLU A 366 -20.02 -5.12 -9.56
CA GLU A 366 -21.35 -4.54 -9.77
C GLU A 366 -22.38 -5.06 -8.76
N GLU A 367 -22.42 -6.37 -8.52
CA GLU A 367 -23.39 -6.96 -7.59
C GLU A 367 -23.08 -6.60 -6.13
N LEU A 368 -21.80 -6.47 -5.76
CA LEU A 368 -21.42 -5.95 -4.44
C LEU A 368 -21.88 -4.50 -4.23
N LEU A 369 -21.72 -3.65 -5.23
CA LEU A 369 -22.18 -2.25 -5.19
C LEU A 369 -23.68 -2.16 -5.08
N LYS A 370 -24.44 -2.88 -5.93
CA LYS A 370 -25.91 -2.90 -5.94
C LYS A 370 -26.49 -3.42 -4.63
N SER A 371 -25.87 -4.42 -4.02
CA SER A 371 -26.35 -5.03 -2.77
C SER A 371 -25.88 -4.27 -1.51
N GLY A 372 -25.03 -3.26 -1.65
CA GLY A 372 -24.42 -2.53 -0.52
C GLY A 372 -23.40 -3.36 0.28
N TRP A 373 -22.92 -4.47 -0.25
CA TRP A 373 -21.88 -5.29 0.37
C TRP A 373 -20.47 -4.80 0.06
N TYR A 374 -20.29 -3.93 -0.92
CA TYR A 374 -18.96 -3.41 -1.31
C TYR A 374 -18.23 -2.80 -0.12
N HIS A 375 -18.87 -1.94 0.65
CA HIS A 375 -18.26 -1.26 1.80
C HIS A 375 -18.26 -2.10 3.10
N LYS A 376 -18.87 -3.30 3.08
CA LYS A 376 -18.88 -4.23 4.22
C LYS A 376 -17.76 -5.26 4.15
N THR A 377 -17.05 -5.31 3.04
CA THR A 377 -15.95 -6.23 2.81
C THR A 377 -14.67 -5.42 2.56
N TRP A 378 -13.56 -5.90 3.10
CA TRP A 378 -12.26 -5.27 2.87
C TRP A 378 -11.80 -5.48 1.42
N GLN A 379 -12.01 -6.71 0.89
CA GLN A 379 -11.71 -7.03 -0.50
C GLN A 379 -12.57 -8.21 -0.97
N THR A 380 -13.19 -8.08 -2.14
CA THR A 380 -13.92 -9.17 -2.82
C THR A 380 -13.60 -9.10 -4.31
N PHE A 381 -13.28 -10.24 -4.92
CA PHE A 381 -12.83 -10.31 -6.30
C PHE A 381 -13.04 -11.70 -6.91
N ALA A 382 -12.99 -11.75 -8.23
CA ALA A 382 -12.97 -12.99 -9.01
C ALA A 382 -11.54 -13.49 -9.24
N ILE A 383 -11.39 -14.81 -9.39
CA ILE A 383 -10.16 -15.50 -9.70
C ILE A 383 -10.42 -16.46 -10.85
N PHE A 384 -9.59 -16.40 -11.89
CA PHE A 384 -9.63 -17.37 -12.97
C PHE A 384 -8.89 -18.64 -12.58
N VAL A 385 -9.57 -19.78 -12.68
CA VAL A 385 -9.01 -21.11 -12.40
C VAL A 385 -8.91 -21.90 -13.73
N PRO A 386 -7.70 -22.26 -14.20
CA PRO A 386 -7.49 -22.86 -15.53
C PRO A 386 -7.87 -24.35 -15.59
N VAL A 387 -9.00 -24.69 -14.97
CA VAL A 387 -9.54 -26.05 -14.95
C VAL A 387 -10.86 -26.07 -15.70
N LYS A 388 -10.96 -26.91 -16.73
CA LYS A 388 -12.21 -27.10 -17.45
C LYS A 388 -13.06 -28.18 -16.77
N THR A 389 -14.31 -27.86 -16.55
CA THR A 389 -15.29 -28.75 -15.91
C THR A 389 -16.42 -29.07 -16.87
N VAL A 390 -17.11 -30.19 -16.61
CA VAL A 390 -18.31 -30.54 -17.37
C VAL A 390 -19.47 -29.70 -16.87
N GLY A 391 -20.20 -29.09 -17.80
CA GLY A 391 -21.43 -28.36 -17.56
C GLY A 391 -22.49 -28.64 -18.63
N ILE A 392 -23.63 -28.01 -18.49
CA ILE A 392 -24.69 -28.01 -19.50
C ILE A 392 -25.02 -26.55 -19.83
N LYS A 393 -24.83 -26.15 -21.07
CA LYS A 393 -25.18 -24.82 -21.60
C LYS A 393 -26.11 -25.00 -22.80
N ASN A 394 -27.28 -24.37 -22.76
CA ASN A 394 -28.30 -24.47 -23.82
C ASN A 394 -28.70 -25.93 -24.16
N GLY A 395 -28.82 -26.78 -23.14
CA GLY A 395 -29.22 -28.19 -23.30
C GLY A 395 -28.12 -29.09 -23.84
N LYS A 396 -26.90 -28.59 -24.07
CA LYS A 396 -25.77 -29.36 -24.55
C LYS A 396 -24.63 -29.41 -23.50
N ARG A 397 -23.86 -30.50 -23.52
CA ARG A 397 -22.65 -30.63 -22.66
C ARG A 397 -21.61 -29.60 -23.06
N SER A 398 -21.09 -28.86 -22.08
CA SER A 398 -19.97 -27.90 -22.24
C SER A 398 -18.75 -28.33 -21.44
N TYR A 399 -17.58 -27.82 -21.83
CA TYR A 399 -16.30 -28.02 -21.14
C TYR A 399 -15.63 -26.64 -21.00
N ASP A 400 -16.03 -25.93 -19.95
CA ASP A 400 -15.66 -24.54 -19.73
C ASP A 400 -14.91 -24.37 -18.40
N TYR A 401 -14.36 -23.18 -18.18
CA TYR A 401 -13.53 -22.86 -17.03
C TYR A 401 -14.33 -22.62 -15.76
N VAL A 402 -13.59 -22.53 -14.66
CA VAL A 402 -14.08 -22.23 -13.32
C VAL A 402 -13.67 -20.81 -12.94
N ILE A 403 -14.59 -20.05 -12.36
CA ILE A 403 -14.32 -18.81 -11.64
C ILE A 403 -14.47 -19.07 -10.14
N ALA A 404 -13.45 -18.68 -9.35
CA ALA A 404 -13.60 -18.61 -7.91
C ALA A 404 -13.90 -17.17 -7.48
N ILE A 405 -14.78 -17.01 -6.48
CA ILE A 405 -15.03 -15.74 -5.80
C ILE A 405 -14.38 -15.81 -4.43
N ARG A 406 -13.59 -14.82 -4.09
CA ARG A 406 -12.97 -14.66 -2.78
C ARG A 406 -13.44 -13.36 -2.14
N SER A 407 -13.92 -13.44 -0.89
CA SER A 407 -14.33 -12.29 -0.10
C SER A 407 -13.76 -12.38 1.30
N ILE A 408 -13.07 -11.34 1.73
CA ILE A 408 -12.36 -11.31 3.01
C ILE A 408 -12.51 -9.96 3.72
N ASN A 409 -12.38 -10.02 5.05
CA ASN A 409 -12.13 -8.86 5.90
C ASN A 409 -10.74 -9.00 6.55
N SER A 410 -10.02 -7.88 6.58
CA SER A 410 -8.71 -7.77 7.21
C SER A 410 -8.55 -6.36 7.79
N VAL A 411 -7.72 -6.23 8.82
CA VAL A 411 -7.35 -4.94 9.41
C VAL A 411 -5.95 -4.51 8.94
N ASP A 412 -5.05 -5.49 8.82
CA ASP A 412 -3.61 -5.27 8.65
C ASP A 412 -3.01 -5.99 7.43
N ALA A 413 -3.85 -6.66 6.64
CA ALA A 413 -3.45 -7.55 5.55
C ALA A 413 -2.52 -8.72 5.96
N VAL A 414 -2.16 -8.86 7.25
CA VAL A 414 -1.37 -9.98 7.79
C VAL A 414 -2.27 -11.17 8.03
N THR A 415 -3.42 -10.93 8.67
CA THR A 415 -4.48 -11.91 8.87
C THR A 415 -5.74 -11.50 8.12
N ALA A 416 -6.52 -12.47 7.65
CA ALA A 416 -7.79 -12.21 6.99
C ALA A 416 -8.82 -13.30 7.31
N GLN A 417 -10.04 -12.87 7.55
CA GLN A 417 -11.19 -13.75 7.77
C GLN A 417 -12.07 -13.77 6.54
N VAL A 418 -12.66 -14.93 6.25
CA VAL A 418 -13.61 -15.06 5.15
C VAL A 418 -14.89 -14.33 5.52
N VAL A 419 -15.43 -13.57 4.56
CA VAL A 419 -16.75 -12.97 4.70
C VAL A 419 -17.82 -13.97 4.26
N HIS A 420 -18.84 -14.14 5.06
CA HIS A 420 -20.01 -14.94 4.71
C HIS A 420 -21.01 -14.08 3.91
N LEU A 421 -20.79 -13.96 2.60
CA LEU A 421 -21.75 -13.27 1.73
C LEU A 421 -23.09 -14.01 1.72
N PRO A 422 -24.23 -13.29 1.61
CA PRO A 422 -25.54 -13.93 1.47
C PRO A 422 -25.58 -14.87 0.27
N TRP A 423 -26.24 -16.03 0.44
CA TRP A 423 -26.38 -17.00 -0.65
C TRP A 423 -27.10 -16.42 -1.87
N GLU A 424 -28.10 -15.57 -1.66
CA GLU A 424 -28.86 -14.90 -2.72
C GLU A 424 -27.94 -13.99 -3.56
N LEU A 425 -26.95 -13.36 -2.92
CA LEU A 425 -25.97 -12.55 -3.63
C LEU A 425 -25.00 -13.42 -4.44
N LEU A 426 -24.51 -14.52 -3.85
CA LEU A 426 -23.66 -15.49 -4.54
C LEU A 426 -24.39 -16.15 -5.72
N ASP A 427 -25.67 -16.51 -5.55
CA ASP A 427 -26.51 -17.06 -6.62
C ASP A 427 -26.72 -16.04 -7.75
N THR A 428 -26.88 -14.76 -7.44
CA THR A 428 -27.00 -13.70 -8.43
C THR A 428 -25.70 -13.52 -9.20
N MET A 429 -24.55 -13.45 -8.50
CA MET A 429 -23.22 -13.38 -9.14
C MET A 429 -22.98 -14.59 -10.03
N MET A 430 -23.20 -15.79 -9.52
CA MET A 430 -23.03 -17.03 -10.27
C MET A 430 -23.90 -17.05 -11.54
N SER A 431 -25.18 -16.72 -11.40
CA SER A 431 -26.14 -16.73 -12.52
C SER A 431 -25.73 -15.73 -13.61
N ARG A 432 -25.30 -14.53 -13.23
CA ARG A 432 -24.79 -13.52 -14.15
C ARG A 432 -23.50 -13.96 -14.82
N ILE A 433 -22.52 -14.48 -14.07
CA ILE A 433 -21.23 -14.92 -14.61
C ILE A 433 -21.46 -16.04 -15.65
N ILE A 434 -22.27 -17.07 -15.34
CA ILE A 434 -22.55 -18.17 -16.26
C ILE A 434 -23.27 -17.68 -17.52
N LYS A 435 -24.16 -16.70 -17.39
CA LYS A 435 -24.97 -16.18 -18.51
C LYS A 435 -24.20 -15.19 -19.39
N GLU A 436 -23.42 -14.30 -18.78
CA GLU A 436 -22.85 -13.13 -19.43
C GLU A 436 -21.36 -13.33 -19.83
N VAL A 437 -20.68 -14.32 -19.22
CA VAL A 437 -19.27 -14.60 -19.51
C VAL A 437 -19.15 -15.93 -20.26
N ASP A 438 -18.80 -15.84 -21.54
CA ASP A 438 -18.57 -17.05 -22.33
C ASP A 438 -17.31 -17.79 -21.84
N GLY A 439 -17.32 -19.13 -21.92
CA GLY A 439 -16.21 -19.96 -21.47
C GLY A 439 -16.20 -20.30 -19.98
N VAL A 440 -17.28 -19.95 -19.22
CA VAL A 440 -17.46 -20.29 -17.80
C VAL A 440 -18.72 -21.14 -17.63
N ASN A 441 -18.62 -22.25 -16.89
CA ASN A 441 -19.76 -23.09 -16.53
C ASN A 441 -19.82 -23.43 -15.03
N ARG A 442 -18.89 -22.91 -14.21
CA ARG A 442 -18.85 -23.18 -12.77
C ARG A 442 -18.30 -21.98 -12.02
N VAL A 443 -18.98 -21.65 -10.94
CA VAL A 443 -18.51 -20.65 -9.95
C VAL A 443 -18.36 -21.35 -8.60
N VAL A 444 -17.26 -21.08 -7.89
CA VAL A 444 -16.97 -21.60 -6.54
C VAL A 444 -16.67 -20.44 -5.60
N TYR A 445 -16.86 -20.67 -4.30
CA TYR A 445 -16.56 -19.66 -3.26
C TYR A 445 -15.39 -20.15 -2.42
N ASP A 446 -14.34 -19.33 -2.27
CA ASP A 446 -13.16 -19.65 -1.44
C ASP A 446 -13.45 -19.32 0.02
N ILE A 447 -13.48 -20.36 0.85
CA ILE A 447 -13.76 -20.28 2.29
C ILE A 447 -12.48 -20.32 3.15
N THR A 448 -11.30 -20.08 2.57
CA THR A 448 -10.03 -20.21 3.26
C THR A 448 -9.60 -18.89 3.91
N ALA A 449 -9.38 -18.90 5.23
CA ALA A 449 -8.83 -17.75 5.96
C ALA A 449 -7.33 -17.56 5.68
N LYS A 450 -6.76 -16.42 6.08
CA LYS A 450 -5.32 -16.19 6.10
C LYS A 450 -4.84 -16.05 7.57
N PRO A 451 -3.93 -16.91 8.06
CA PRO A 451 -3.50 -18.15 7.45
C PRO A 451 -4.61 -19.21 7.42
N PRO A 452 -4.49 -20.38 6.73
CA PRO A 452 -3.32 -20.86 5.99
C PRO A 452 -3.22 -20.33 4.55
N GLY A 453 -4.29 -19.78 3.98
CA GLY A 453 -4.25 -19.18 2.66
C GLY A 453 -3.51 -17.83 2.63
N THR A 454 -3.39 -17.25 1.45
CA THR A 454 -2.97 -15.86 1.23
C THR A 454 -4.19 -15.01 0.83
N ILE A 455 -4.05 -13.71 0.68
CA ILE A 455 -5.15 -12.85 0.19
C ILE A 455 -5.38 -13.14 -1.29
N GLU A 456 -4.38 -12.88 -2.12
CA GLU A 456 -4.39 -13.26 -3.53
C GLU A 456 -4.01 -14.74 -3.67
N TRP A 457 -4.43 -15.40 -4.74
CA TRP A 457 -4.12 -16.83 -4.96
C TRP A 457 -2.71 -17.05 -5.52
N GLU A 458 -2.14 -16.01 -6.14
CA GLU A 458 -0.77 -16.01 -6.65
C GLU A 458 0.08 -14.85 -6.15
#